data_01d7c0d0514179bfb143ec3b910efa63
#
_entry.id   01d7c0d0514179bfb143ec3b910efa63
#
_cell.length_a   1.000
_cell.length_b   1.000
_cell.length_c   1.000
_cell.angle_alpha   90.00
_cell.angle_beta   90.00
_cell.angle_gamma   90.00
#
_symmetry.space_group_name_H-M   'P 1'
#
loop_
_entity.id
_entity.type
_entity.pdbx_description
1 polymer ?
#
loop_
_entity_poly.entity_id
_entity_poly.type
_entity_poly.pdbx_seq_one_letter_code
_entity_poly.pdbx_strand_id
1 'polypeptide(L)'
;MHPQKYLTVFNLGIQNTFVYRWNYLLRAIFGIIPLVGTVFLWRAIFKESGGGMRGYDYGSMIYYYLLTILVSNLVTPTEDEWQIAADIREGQINSFLTKPMNYLGYRFSIFLSGRLVYTAVTILPIAAIFIYFRRFIFLPNDPVTWLAAFVSLVMSAFIQFFLTYALSMMAFWILEISTIVFIVYSFEYFLGGQMFPLDIMPPAIQAVMKWLPFYYELF
;
A
#
# COMPACT_ATOMS: atom_id res chain seq x y z
N MET A 1 8.69 -5.24 29.06
CA MET A 1 8.04 -5.94 27.91
C MET A 1 9.09 -6.87 27.29
N HIS A 2 8.79 -8.17 27.13
CA HIS A 2 9.74 -9.10 26.50
C HIS A 2 9.60 -9.03 24.96
N PRO A 3 10.57 -8.49 24.22
CA PRO A 3 10.51 -8.37 22.76
C PRO A 3 10.38 -9.73 22.05
N GLN A 4 10.84 -10.80 22.70
CA GLN A 4 10.78 -12.18 22.18
C GLN A 4 9.36 -12.63 21.82
N LYS A 5 8.32 -12.13 22.53
CA LYS A 5 6.92 -12.49 22.25
C LYS A 5 6.47 -11.99 20.86
N TYR A 6 6.84 -10.74 20.53
CA TYR A 6 6.50 -10.15 19.24
C TYR A 6 7.28 -10.78 18.09
N LEU A 7 8.55 -11.20 18.34
CA LEU A 7 9.32 -11.98 17.37
C LEU A 7 8.68 -13.36 17.11
N THR A 8 8.15 -14.01 18.15
CA THR A 8 7.42 -15.28 17.99
C THR A 8 6.17 -15.07 17.15
N VAL A 9 5.38 -14.02 17.43
CA VAL A 9 4.19 -13.66 16.61
C VAL A 9 4.58 -13.37 15.17
N PHE A 10 5.64 -12.61 14.95
CA PHE A 10 6.16 -12.31 13.62
C PHE A 10 6.53 -13.58 12.84
N ASN A 11 7.25 -14.52 13.47
CA ASN A 11 7.62 -15.80 12.86
C ASN A 11 6.40 -16.68 12.53
N LEU A 12 5.40 -16.72 13.43
CA LEU A 12 4.15 -17.41 13.17
C LEU A 12 3.37 -16.73 12.04
N GLY A 13 3.37 -15.40 12.00
CA GLY A 13 2.79 -14.63 10.91
C GLY A 13 3.41 -14.95 9.56
N ILE A 14 4.74 -15.08 9.48
CA ILE A 14 5.44 -15.51 8.26
C ILE A 14 4.93 -16.89 7.81
N GLN A 15 4.88 -17.87 8.72
CA GLN A 15 4.45 -19.23 8.40
C GLN A 15 3.02 -19.25 7.89
N ASN A 16 2.10 -18.59 8.58
CA ASN A 16 0.69 -18.51 8.22
C ASN A 16 0.48 -17.80 6.87
N THR A 17 1.15 -16.68 6.65
CA THR A 17 1.04 -15.90 5.42
C THR A 17 1.63 -16.68 4.23
N PHE A 18 2.72 -17.42 4.43
CA PHE A 18 3.37 -18.20 3.37
C PHE A 18 2.49 -19.33 2.83
N VAL A 19 1.50 -19.80 3.59
CA VAL A 19 0.50 -20.77 3.11
C VAL A 19 -0.27 -20.20 1.90
N TYR A 20 -0.53 -18.88 1.90
CA TYR A 20 -1.27 -18.19 0.85
C TYR A 20 -0.41 -17.65 -0.30
N ARG A 21 0.86 -18.07 -0.42
CA ARG A 21 1.82 -17.57 -1.42
C ARG A 21 1.30 -17.61 -2.87
N TRP A 22 0.54 -18.64 -3.23
CA TRP A 22 -0.03 -18.78 -4.57
C TRP A 22 -1.11 -17.74 -4.84
N ASN A 23 -1.93 -17.42 -3.85
CA ASN A 23 -2.93 -16.37 -3.96
C ASN A 23 -2.27 -15.00 -4.20
N TYR A 24 -1.19 -14.70 -3.46
CA TYR A 24 -0.43 -13.46 -3.63
C TYR A 24 0.24 -13.38 -5.00
N LEU A 25 0.81 -14.48 -5.48
CA LEU A 25 1.40 -14.54 -6.82
C LEU A 25 0.35 -14.29 -7.91
N LEU A 26 -0.81 -14.93 -7.80
CA LEU A 26 -1.92 -14.71 -8.74
C LEU A 26 -2.41 -13.26 -8.69
N ARG A 27 -2.61 -12.69 -7.51
CA ARG A 27 -2.98 -11.27 -7.35
C ARG A 27 -1.96 -10.35 -8.02
N ALA A 28 -0.66 -10.59 -7.86
CA ALA A 28 0.40 -9.81 -8.49
C ALA A 28 0.36 -9.92 -10.04
N ILE A 29 0.15 -11.12 -10.57
CA ILE A 29 0.03 -11.34 -12.02
C ILE A 29 -1.21 -10.64 -12.59
N PHE A 30 -2.37 -10.82 -11.95
CA PHE A 30 -3.61 -10.15 -12.37
C PHE A 30 -3.56 -8.63 -12.17
N GLY A 31 -2.79 -8.13 -11.21
CA GLY A 31 -2.51 -6.71 -11.01
C GLY A 31 -1.78 -6.04 -12.19
N ILE A 32 -1.18 -6.82 -13.10
CA ILE A 32 -0.59 -6.30 -14.34
C ILE A 32 -1.65 -5.79 -15.31
N ILE A 33 -2.86 -6.36 -15.29
CA ILE A 33 -3.93 -6.01 -16.22
C ILE A 33 -4.33 -4.53 -16.13
N PRO A 34 -4.62 -3.96 -14.94
CA PRO A 34 -4.85 -2.53 -14.78
C PRO A 34 -3.68 -1.67 -15.23
N LEU A 35 -2.44 -2.09 -14.94
CA LEU A 35 -1.25 -1.38 -15.40
C LEU A 35 -1.19 -1.29 -16.92
N VAL A 36 -1.45 -2.40 -17.62
CA VAL A 36 -1.48 -2.42 -19.08
C VAL A 36 -2.55 -1.45 -19.60
N GLY A 37 -3.76 -1.47 -19.01
CA GLY A 37 -4.82 -0.51 -19.32
C GLY A 37 -4.38 0.94 -19.14
N THR A 38 -3.72 1.24 -18.02
CA THR A 38 -3.19 2.57 -17.71
C THR A 38 -2.12 3.01 -18.73
N VAL A 39 -1.22 2.12 -19.12
CA VAL A 39 -0.20 2.39 -20.15
C VAL A 39 -0.83 2.75 -21.49
N PHE A 40 -1.86 2.01 -21.92
CA PHE A 40 -2.60 2.32 -23.17
C PHE A 40 -3.39 3.62 -23.06
N LEU A 41 -4.04 3.89 -21.93
CA LEU A 41 -4.77 5.13 -21.67
C LEU A 41 -3.85 6.34 -21.83
N TRP A 42 -2.73 6.36 -21.13
CA TRP A 42 -1.80 7.47 -21.19
C TRP A 42 -1.13 7.62 -22.55
N ARG A 43 -0.87 6.50 -23.24
CA ARG A 43 -0.40 6.55 -24.63
C ARG A 43 -1.38 7.25 -25.55
N ALA A 44 -2.68 7.00 -25.40
CA ALA A 44 -3.70 7.67 -26.17
C ALA A 44 -3.78 9.17 -25.84
N ILE A 45 -3.81 9.53 -24.55
CA ILE A 45 -3.86 10.91 -24.09
C ILE A 45 -2.67 11.72 -24.60
N PHE A 46 -1.45 11.22 -24.45
CA PHE A 46 -0.24 11.93 -24.90
C PHE A 46 -0.11 12.02 -26.41
N LYS A 47 -0.71 11.11 -27.15
CA LYS A 47 -0.75 11.18 -28.61
C LYS A 47 -1.64 12.34 -29.10
N GLU A 48 -2.75 12.61 -28.40
CA GLU A 48 -3.70 13.67 -28.76
C GLU A 48 -3.28 15.05 -28.22
N SER A 49 -2.68 15.10 -27.02
CA SER A 49 -2.29 16.35 -26.35
C SER A 49 -0.98 16.98 -26.84
N GLY A 50 -0.36 16.44 -27.90
CA GLY A 50 0.87 17.00 -28.45
C GLY A 50 2.13 16.76 -27.61
N GLY A 51 2.10 15.81 -26.68
CA GLY A 51 3.32 15.25 -26.08
C GLY A 51 3.63 15.60 -24.63
N GLY A 52 2.83 16.43 -23.95
CA GLY A 52 3.07 16.74 -22.52
C GLY A 52 1.83 17.26 -21.79
N MET A 53 1.74 16.97 -20.49
CA MET A 53 0.70 17.47 -19.61
C MET A 53 1.33 17.92 -18.27
N ARG A 54 1.31 19.22 -17.99
CA ARG A 54 1.79 19.82 -16.72
C ARG A 54 3.15 19.28 -16.24
N GLY A 55 4.12 19.15 -17.15
CA GLY A 55 5.47 18.69 -16.82
C GLY A 55 5.70 17.19 -16.91
N TYR A 56 4.65 16.40 -17.15
CA TYR A 56 4.77 14.98 -17.42
C TYR A 56 4.76 14.70 -18.92
N ASP A 57 5.72 13.90 -19.37
CA ASP A 57 5.71 13.23 -20.65
C ASP A 57 5.29 11.76 -20.48
N TYR A 58 5.15 11.04 -21.58
CA TYR A 58 4.75 9.63 -21.52
C TYR A 58 5.73 8.77 -20.70
N GLY A 59 7.04 9.06 -20.78
CA GLY A 59 8.05 8.29 -20.06
C GLY A 59 7.98 8.50 -18.54
N SER A 60 7.88 9.74 -18.09
CA SER A 60 7.77 10.09 -16.68
C SER A 60 6.44 9.58 -16.06
N MET A 61 5.36 9.55 -16.87
CA MET A 61 4.12 8.97 -16.42
C MET A 61 4.22 7.45 -16.20
N ILE A 62 4.86 6.71 -17.11
CA ILE A 62 5.12 5.28 -16.92
C ILE A 62 5.99 5.05 -15.68
N TYR A 63 7.05 5.85 -15.51
CA TYR A 63 7.92 5.77 -14.33
C TYR A 63 7.14 5.99 -13.02
N TYR A 64 6.25 6.98 -13.01
CA TYR A 64 5.36 7.23 -11.87
C TYR A 64 4.55 5.99 -11.49
N TYR A 65 3.89 5.34 -12.45
CA TYR A 65 3.09 4.14 -12.15
C TYR A 65 3.94 2.95 -11.73
N LEU A 66 5.15 2.81 -12.24
CA LEU A 66 6.08 1.78 -11.77
C LEU A 66 6.43 1.99 -10.30
N LEU A 67 6.72 3.24 -9.89
CA LEU A 67 6.98 3.56 -8.50
C LEU A 67 5.73 3.36 -7.63
N THR A 68 4.56 3.78 -8.09
CA THR A 68 3.29 3.58 -7.38
C THR A 68 3.03 2.09 -7.12
N ILE A 69 3.22 1.21 -8.10
CA ILE A 69 3.08 -0.23 -7.92
C ILE A 69 4.09 -0.76 -6.89
N LEU A 70 5.34 -0.31 -6.95
CA LEU A 70 6.38 -0.73 -6.02
C LEU A 70 6.02 -0.31 -4.58
N VAL A 71 5.67 0.96 -4.37
CA VAL A 71 5.31 1.49 -3.05
C VAL A 71 4.05 0.79 -2.53
N SER A 72 2.99 0.71 -3.32
CA SER A 72 1.76 0.02 -2.92
C SER A 72 2.02 -1.45 -2.56
N ASN A 73 2.87 -2.15 -3.30
CA ASN A 73 3.24 -3.53 -2.98
C ASN A 73 3.95 -3.64 -1.62
N LEU A 74 4.75 -2.64 -1.25
CA LEU A 74 5.50 -2.63 0.01
C LEU A 74 4.64 -2.19 1.21
N VAL A 75 3.62 -1.37 1.00
CA VAL A 75 2.92 -0.63 2.06
C VAL A 75 1.49 -1.13 2.30
N THR A 76 0.71 -1.41 1.25
CA THR A 76 -0.72 -1.73 1.37
C THR A 76 -1.00 -3.03 2.15
N PRO A 77 -1.87 -3.04 3.18
CA PRO A 77 -2.17 -4.23 3.97
C PRO A 77 -2.85 -5.34 3.17
N THR A 78 -2.77 -6.56 3.67
CA THR A 78 -3.39 -7.76 3.10
C THR A 78 -4.52 -8.25 3.98
N GLU A 79 -5.69 -7.62 3.92
CA GLU A 79 -6.92 -8.06 4.61
C GLU A 79 -6.84 -7.96 6.16
N ASP A 80 -5.91 -7.17 6.70
CA ASP A 80 -5.75 -7.00 8.17
C ASP A 80 -7.00 -6.41 8.82
N GLU A 81 -7.70 -5.49 8.12
CA GLU A 81 -8.93 -4.86 8.58
C GLU A 81 -10.04 -5.86 8.85
N TRP A 82 -10.20 -6.87 7.99
CA TRP A 82 -11.22 -7.90 8.15
C TRP A 82 -10.95 -8.81 9.33
N GLN A 83 -9.68 -9.16 9.53
CA GLN A 83 -9.26 -10.01 10.65
C GLN A 83 -9.43 -9.30 11.98
N ILE A 84 -9.08 -8.01 12.07
CA ILE A 84 -9.25 -7.21 13.28
C ILE A 84 -10.73 -7.02 13.58
N ALA A 85 -11.55 -6.71 12.58
CA ALA A 85 -12.98 -6.57 12.72
C ALA A 85 -13.65 -7.89 13.17
N ALA A 86 -13.19 -9.03 12.66
CA ALA A 86 -13.65 -10.35 13.09
C ALA A 86 -13.30 -10.61 14.56
N ASP A 87 -12.07 -10.33 15.01
CA ASP A 87 -11.65 -10.46 16.41
C ASP A 87 -12.56 -9.67 17.35
N ILE A 88 -13.00 -8.48 16.93
CA ILE A 88 -13.90 -7.63 17.73
C ILE A 88 -15.29 -8.24 17.77
N ARG A 89 -15.88 -8.56 16.62
CA ARG A 89 -17.27 -9.08 16.52
C ARG A 89 -17.45 -10.43 17.21
N GLU A 90 -16.44 -11.30 17.11
CA GLU A 90 -16.46 -12.63 17.71
C GLU A 90 -16.00 -12.62 19.19
N GLY A 91 -15.64 -11.45 19.72
CA GLY A 91 -15.17 -11.30 21.09
C GLY A 91 -13.78 -11.87 21.36
N GLN A 92 -13.05 -12.27 20.33
CA GLN A 92 -11.68 -12.83 20.46
C GLN A 92 -10.70 -11.82 21.06
N ILE A 93 -10.95 -10.52 20.86
CA ILE A 93 -10.15 -9.45 21.45
C ILE A 93 -10.09 -9.55 22.99
N ASN A 94 -11.13 -10.08 23.64
CA ASN A 94 -11.17 -10.26 25.09
C ASN A 94 -10.07 -11.22 25.57
N SER A 95 -9.66 -12.18 24.75
CA SER A 95 -8.59 -13.10 25.09
C SER A 95 -7.22 -12.39 25.24
N PHE A 96 -7.06 -11.20 24.64
CA PHE A 96 -5.84 -10.41 24.78
C PHE A 96 -5.77 -9.65 26.08
N LEU A 97 -6.90 -9.42 26.79
CA LEU A 97 -6.92 -8.80 28.11
C LEU A 97 -6.22 -9.67 29.16
N THR A 98 -6.23 -10.98 28.97
CA THR A 98 -5.57 -11.95 29.87
C THR A 98 -4.16 -12.30 29.43
N LYS A 99 -3.74 -11.93 28.21
CA LYS A 99 -2.39 -12.20 27.69
C LYS A 99 -1.44 -11.05 28.06
N PRO A 100 -0.20 -11.32 28.44
CA PRO A 100 0.80 -10.30 28.76
C PRO A 100 1.37 -9.68 27.46
N MET A 101 0.48 -9.20 26.56
CA MET A 101 0.80 -8.72 25.21
C MET A 101 -0.18 -7.62 24.82
N ASN A 102 0.34 -6.54 24.24
CA ASN A 102 -0.49 -5.47 23.69
C ASN A 102 -1.07 -5.89 22.33
N TYR A 103 -2.38 -5.72 22.13
CA TYR A 103 -3.07 -6.09 20.89
C TYR A 103 -2.56 -5.31 19.67
N LEU A 104 -2.31 -4.01 19.80
CA LEU A 104 -1.75 -3.19 18.72
C LEU A 104 -0.38 -3.73 18.29
N GLY A 105 0.53 -4.02 19.23
CA GLY A 105 1.84 -4.59 18.93
C GLY A 105 1.76 -5.99 18.31
N TYR A 106 0.77 -6.81 18.73
CA TYR A 106 0.47 -8.10 18.11
C TYR A 106 0.08 -7.93 16.64
N ARG A 107 -0.90 -7.04 16.35
CA ARG A 107 -1.36 -6.78 14.98
C ARG A 107 -0.28 -6.15 14.12
N PHE A 108 0.53 -5.25 14.69
CA PHE A 108 1.68 -4.68 13.98
C PHE A 108 2.72 -5.74 13.58
N SER A 109 2.98 -6.73 14.46
CA SER A 109 3.89 -7.84 14.14
C SER A 109 3.35 -8.70 13.01
N ILE A 110 2.03 -8.96 12.97
CA ILE A 110 1.36 -9.67 11.88
C ILE A 110 1.44 -8.87 10.58
N PHE A 111 1.13 -7.57 10.62
CA PHE A 111 1.23 -6.68 9.47
C PHE A 111 2.63 -6.72 8.84
N LEU A 112 3.69 -6.56 9.64
CA LEU A 112 5.06 -6.62 9.14
C LEU A 112 5.41 -7.98 8.53
N SER A 113 5.00 -9.08 9.18
CA SER A 113 5.24 -10.43 8.65
C SER A 113 4.51 -10.67 7.33
N GLY A 114 3.26 -10.21 7.24
CA GLY A 114 2.44 -10.26 6.03
C GLY A 114 3.09 -9.49 4.88
N ARG A 115 3.56 -8.26 5.14
CA ARG A 115 4.26 -7.43 4.15
C ARG A 115 5.53 -8.08 3.64
N LEU A 116 6.34 -8.62 4.52
CA LEU A 116 7.58 -9.28 4.15
C LEU A 116 7.33 -10.48 3.23
N VAL A 117 6.38 -11.35 3.58
CA VAL A 117 6.05 -12.53 2.76
C VAL A 117 5.43 -12.11 1.43
N TYR A 118 4.48 -11.18 1.46
CA TYR A 118 3.84 -10.68 0.25
C TYR A 118 4.87 -10.10 -0.73
N THR A 119 5.74 -9.22 -0.26
CA THR A 119 6.81 -8.61 -1.07
C THR A 119 7.77 -9.68 -1.60
N ALA A 120 8.19 -10.64 -0.77
CA ALA A 120 9.09 -11.71 -1.19
C ALA A 120 8.49 -12.59 -2.31
N VAL A 121 7.18 -12.85 -2.25
CA VAL A 121 6.48 -13.65 -3.26
C VAL A 121 6.25 -12.85 -4.54
N THR A 122 5.92 -11.57 -4.42
CA THR A 122 5.55 -10.72 -5.56
C THR A 122 6.73 -10.03 -6.23
N ILE A 123 7.95 -10.14 -5.67
CA ILE A 123 9.15 -9.51 -6.21
C ILE A 123 9.47 -9.97 -7.64
N LEU A 124 9.21 -11.23 -7.98
CA LEU A 124 9.48 -11.76 -9.31
C LEU A 124 8.60 -11.13 -10.40
N PRO A 125 7.26 -11.10 -10.30
CA PRO A 125 6.41 -10.42 -11.30
C PRO A 125 6.69 -8.92 -11.36
N ILE A 126 6.96 -8.27 -10.22
CA ILE A 126 7.31 -6.84 -10.20
C ILE A 126 8.65 -6.59 -10.90
N ALA A 127 9.67 -7.39 -10.62
CA ALA A 127 10.96 -7.28 -11.29
C ALA A 127 10.83 -7.48 -12.82
N ALA A 128 9.99 -8.42 -13.26
CA ALA A 128 9.71 -8.61 -14.69
C ALA A 128 9.11 -7.36 -15.34
N ILE A 129 8.17 -6.68 -14.66
CA ILE A 129 7.60 -5.41 -15.11
C ILE A 129 8.69 -4.34 -15.21
N PHE A 130 9.53 -4.20 -14.18
CA PHE A 130 10.61 -3.23 -14.15
C PHE A 130 11.65 -3.49 -15.27
N ILE A 131 12.00 -4.73 -15.51
CA ILE A 131 12.90 -5.13 -16.61
C ILE A 131 12.29 -4.77 -17.98
N TYR A 132 11.00 -5.04 -18.18
CA TYR A 132 10.30 -4.71 -19.42
C TYR A 132 10.27 -3.21 -19.69
N PHE A 133 9.99 -2.38 -18.67
CA PHE A 133 9.92 -0.94 -18.76
C PHE A 133 11.25 -0.22 -18.41
N ARG A 134 12.37 -0.92 -18.34
CA ARG A 134 13.69 -0.38 -17.89
C ARG A 134 14.11 0.92 -18.57
N ARG A 135 13.70 1.15 -19.81
CA ARG A 135 14.02 2.37 -20.58
C ARG A 135 13.38 3.64 -20.01
N PHE A 136 12.36 3.52 -19.18
CA PHE A 136 11.65 4.63 -18.57
C PHE A 136 12.07 4.86 -17.10
N ILE A 137 13.00 4.05 -16.58
CA ILE A 137 13.41 4.12 -15.18
C ILE A 137 14.56 5.10 -15.05
N PHE A 138 14.38 6.10 -14.20
CA PHE A 138 15.38 7.09 -13.82
C PHE A 138 15.78 6.87 -12.37
N LEU A 139 17.01 6.39 -12.15
CA LEU A 139 17.51 6.18 -10.79
C LEU A 139 18.29 7.42 -10.34
N PRO A 140 17.99 7.98 -9.17
CA PRO A 140 18.77 9.10 -8.63
C PRO A 140 20.17 8.63 -8.24
N ASN A 141 21.18 9.47 -8.52
CA ASN A 141 22.57 9.18 -8.18
C ASN A 141 22.92 9.61 -6.74
N ASP A 142 22.05 10.38 -6.10
CA ASP A 142 22.29 10.94 -4.79
C ASP A 142 21.86 9.96 -3.68
N PRO A 143 22.79 9.55 -2.76
CA PRO A 143 22.46 8.68 -1.65
C PRO A 143 21.49 9.31 -0.64
N VAL A 144 21.42 10.65 -0.55
CA VAL A 144 20.45 11.34 0.32
C VAL A 144 19.02 11.10 -0.16
N THR A 145 18.80 11.11 -1.48
CA THR A 145 17.49 10.80 -2.07
C THR A 145 17.05 9.37 -1.76
N TRP A 146 17.97 8.39 -1.78
CA TRP A 146 17.65 7.02 -1.39
C TRP A 146 17.30 6.87 0.09
N LEU A 147 18.02 7.58 0.96
CA LEU A 147 17.71 7.61 2.39
C LEU A 147 16.34 8.25 2.64
N ALA A 148 16.05 9.38 2.00
CA ALA A 148 14.76 10.05 2.09
C ALA A 148 13.62 9.15 1.60
N ALA A 149 13.78 8.47 0.46
CA ALA A 149 12.81 7.52 -0.06
C ALA A 149 12.56 6.35 0.91
N PHE A 150 13.61 5.80 1.51
CA PHE A 150 13.48 4.75 2.52
C PHE A 150 12.71 5.22 3.76
N VAL A 151 13.04 6.40 4.29
CA VAL A 151 12.34 6.98 5.44
C VAL A 151 10.87 7.24 5.10
N SER A 152 10.59 7.82 3.94
CA SER A 152 9.22 8.06 3.45
C SER A 152 8.43 6.75 3.34
N LEU A 153 9.04 5.69 2.79
CA LEU A 153 8.40 4.38 2.68
C LEU A 153 8.03 3.79 4.06
N VAL A 154 8.92 3.92 5.04
CA VAL A 154 8.66 3.47 6.41
C VAL A 154 7.52 4.28 7.03
N MET A 155 7.51 5.61 6.86
CA MET A 155 6.43 6.47 7.36
C MET A 155 5.09 6.16 6.69
N SER A 156 5.09 5.92 5.38
CA SER A 156 3.93 5.50 4.61
C SER A 156 3.35 4.16 5.13
N ALA A 157 4.20 3.19 5.42
CA ALA A 157 3.77 1.92 6.01
C ALA A 157 3.12 2.10 7.40
N PHE A 158 3.64 3.04 8.22
CA PHE A 158 3.00 3.38 9.49
C PHE A 158 1.64 4.05 9.29
N ILE A 159 1.53 5.03 8.38
CA ILE A 159 0.26 5.69 8.06
C ILE A 159 -0.77 4.63 7.67
N GLN A 160 -0.41 3.75 6.74
CA GLN A 160 -1.29 2.71 6.24
C GLN A 160 -1.71 1.71 7.33
N PHE A 161 -0.77 1.28 8.17
CA PHE A 161 -1.10 0.42 9.30
C PHE A 161 -2.09 1.08 10.27
N PHE A 162 -1.83 2.34 10.66
CA PHE A 162 -2.70 3.03 11.62
C PHE A 162 -4.07 3.37 11.02
N LEU A 163 -4.13 3.71 9.73
CA LEU A 163 -5.40 3.93 9.03
C LEU A 163 -6.25 2.66 9.03
N THR A 164 -5.67 1.55 8.59
CA THR A 164 -6.33 0.24 8.58
C THR A 164 -6.77 -0.19 9.98
N TYR A 165 -5.89 0.00 10.98
CA TYR A 165 -6.21 -0.32 12.37
C TYR A 165 -7.36 0.55 12.91
N ALA A 166 -7.36 1.86 12.64
CA ALA A 166 -8.42 2.78 13.05
C ALA A 166 -9.77 2.42 12.41
N LEU A 167 -9.78 2.12 11.12
CA LEU A 167 -10.98 1.66 10.42
C LEU A 167 -11.54 0.36 11.04
N SER A 168 -10.65 -0.58 11.32
CA SER A 168 -11.04 -1.86 11.93
C SER A 168 -11.64 -1.68 13.32
N MET A 169 -11.15 -0.72 14.11
CA MET A 169 -11.69 -0.42 15.44
C MET A 169 -13.13 0.09 15.40
N MET A 170 -13.61 0.60 14.25
CA MET A 170 -15.01 0.99 14.08
C MET A 170 -15.98 -0.20 14.27
N ALA A 171 -15.48 -1.44 14.16
CA ALA A 171 -16.26 -2.66 14.41
C ALA A 171 -16.81 -2.77 15.85
N PHE A 172 -16.31 -1.98 16.80
CA PHE A 172 -16.91 -1.87 18.13
C PHE A 172 -18.28 -1.21 18.14
N TRP A 173 -18.54 -0.34 17.15
CA TRP A 173 -19.80 0.43 17.06
C TRP A 173 -20.66 0.01 15.89
N ILE A 174 -20.05 -0.51 14.83
CA ILE A 174 -20.71 -0.81 13.57
C ILE A 174 -20.42 -2.27 13.20
N LEU A 175 -21.47 -3.11 13.14
CA LEU A 175 -21.33 -4.54 12.83
C LEU A 175 -20.72 -4.80 11.45
N GLU A 176 -21.05 -3.94 10.46
CA GLU A 176 -20.59 -4.11 9.09
C GLU A 176 -19.78 -2.89 8.66
N ILE A 177 -18.47 -3.08 8.59
CA ILE A 177 -17.52 -2.00 8.23
C ILE A 177 -17.17 -1.97 6.74
N SER A 178 -17.60 -2.95 5.93
CA SER A 178 -17.17 -3.09 4.52
C SER A 178 -17.47 -1.85 3.69
N THR A 179 -18.64 -1.25 3.88
CA THR A 179 -19.03 -0.03 3.16
C THR A 179 -18.10 1.14 3.51
N ILE A 180 -17.75 1.29 4.78
CA ILE A 180 -16.87 2.38 5.23
C ILE A 180 -15.46 2.16 4.71
N VAL A 181 -14.94 0.93 4.83
CA VAL A 181 -13.64 0.53 4.29
C VAL A 181 -13.58 0.80 2.78
N PHE A 182 -14.62 0.39 2.03
CA PHE A 182 -14.70 0.65 0.60
C PHE A 182 -14.68 2.15 0.26
N ILE A 183 -15.44 2.96 0.99
CA ILE A 183 -15.48 4.42 0.79
C ILE A 183 -14.09 5.02 1.07
N VAL A 184 -13.46 4.68 2.19
CA VAL A 184 -12.16 5.24 2.59
C VAL A 184 -11.08 4.83 1.59
N TYR A 185 -11.01 3.56 1.18
CA TYR A 185 -10.04 3.11 0.18
C TYR A 185 -10.31 3.69 -1.22
N SER A 186 -11.56 3.99 -1.54
CA SER A 186 -11.87 4.73 -2.77
C SER A 186 -11.31 6.15 -2.72
N PHE A 187 -11.47 6.85 -1.60
CA PHE A 187 -10.85 8.16 -1.39
C PHE A 187 -9.33 8.08 -1.41
N GLU A 188 -8.72 7.10 -0.75
CA GLU A 188 -7.28 6.83 -0.79
C GLU A 188 -6.79 6.65 -2.22
N TYR A 189 -7.46 5.84 -3.02
CA TYR A 189 -7.10 5.59 -4.42
C TYR A 189 -7.07 6.87 -5.27
N PHE A 190 -8.04 7.77 -5.07
CA PHE A 190 -8.10 9.04 -5.80
C PHE A 190 -7.17 10.11 -5.23
N LEU A 191 -7.14 10.26 -3.89
CA LEU A 191 -6.48 11.35 -3.20
C LEU A 191 -5.06 11.00 -2.75
N GLY A 192 -4.69 9.72 -2.75
CA GLY A 192 -3.34 9.23 -2.47
C GLY A 192 -2.43 9.22 -3.70
N GLY A 193 -2.94 9.53 -4.90
CA GLY A 193 -2.13 9.56 -6.13
C GLY A 193 -2.01 8.23 -6.85
N GLN A 194 -2.74 7.20 -6.45
CA GLN A 194 -2.67 5.89 -7.12
C GLN A 194 -3.26 5.94 -8.54
N MET A 195 -4.28 6.78 -8.76
CA MET A 195 -4.93 6.91 -10.07
C MET A 195 -4.16 7.81 -11.04
N PHE A 196 -3.59 8.92 -10.56
CA PHE A 196 -2.79 9.87 -11.34
C PHE A 196 -1.93 10.74 -10.40
N PRO A 197 -0.82 11.33 -10.91
CA PRO A 197 0.00 12.23 -10.11
C PRO A 197 -0.81 13.43 -9.59
N LEU A 198 -0.74 13.70 -8.30
CA LEU A 198 -1.53 14.77 -7.67
C LEU A 198 -1.11 16.17 -8.14
N ASP A 199 0.12 16.31 -8.64
CA ASP A 199 0.65 17.57 -9.21
C ASP A 199 -0.12 18.04 -10.46
N ILE A 200 -0.84 17.13 -11.12
CA ILE A 200 -1.70 17.46 -12.28
C ILE A 200 -2.96 18.21 -11.83
N MET A 201 -3.35 18.08 -10.55
CA MET A 201 -4.55 18.71 -10.03
C MET A 201 -4.42 20.23 -9.90
N PRO A 202 -5.55 20.98 -9.93
CA PRO A 202 -5.56 22.42 -9.62
C PRO A 202 -5.01 22.69 -8.22
N PRO A 203 -4.29 23.83 -8.00
CA PRO A 203 -3.66 24.15 -6.71
C PRO A 203 -4.63 24.18 -5.53
N ALA A 204 -5.89 24.59 -5.75
CA ALA A 204 -6.92 24.60 -4.72
C ALA A 204 -7.25 23.18 -4.21
N ILE A 205 -7.29 22.19 -5.11
CA ILE A 205 -7.54 20.79 -4.76
C ILE A 205 -6.32 20.22 -4.04
N GLN A 206 -5.10 20.46 -4.54
CA GLN A 206 -3.86 20.04 -3.88
C GLN A 206 -3.77 20.58 -2.45
N ALA A 207 -4.18 21.82 -2.20
CA ALA A 207 -4.18 22.40 -0.86
C ALA A 207 -5.09 21.63 0.12
N VAL A 208 -6.25 21.17 -0.35
CA VAL A 208 -7.16 20.35 0.46
C VAL A 208 -6.57 18.94 0.69
N MET A 209 -5.99 18.33 -0.35
CA MET A 209 -5.43 16.97 -0.26
C MET A 209 -4.29 16.87 0.75
N LYS A 210 -3.49 17.93 0.91
CA LYS A 210 -2.39 17.99 1.90
C LYS A 210 -2.85 17.91 3.35
N TRP A 211 -4.12 18.11 3.64
CA TRP A 211 -4.69 17.91 4.99
C TRP A 211 -5.12 16.46 5.25
N LEU A 212 -5.13 15.62 4.22
CA LEU A 212 -5.55 14.22 4.32
C LEU A 212 -4.32 13.30 4.47
N PRO A 213 -4.41 12.22 5.26
CA PRO A 213 -3.30 11.29 5.44
C PRO A 213 -2.91 10.60 4.14
N PHE A 214 -3.85 10.37 3.24
CA PHE A 214 -3.66 9.69 1.95
C PHE A 214 -2.62 10.36 1.05
N TYR A 215 -2.51 11.70 1.11
CA TYR A 215 -1.50 12.44 0.35
C TYR A 215 -0.08 11.96 0.64
N TYR A 216 0.21 11.61 1.89
CA TYR A 216 1.55 11.23 2.36
C TYR A 216 1.88 9.76 2.20
N GLU A 217 1.05 8.98 1.52
CA GLU A 217 1.32 7.57 1.23
C GLU A 217 2.22 7.38 0.02
N LEU A 218 2.08 8.24 -1.01
CA LEU A 218 2.86 8.21 -2.25
C LEU A 218 3.66 9.49 -2.51
N PHE A 219 3.30 10.61 -1.88
CA PHE A 219 3.91 11.92 -1.98
C PHE A 219 4.48 12.35 -0.63
#